data_a10642ab405720f6ae095de6d63af84d
#
_entry.id   a10642ab405720f6ae095de6d63af84d
#
_cell.length_a   1.000
_cell.length_b   1.000
_cell.length_c   1.000
_cell.angle_alpha   90.00
_cell.angle_beta   90.00
_cell.angle_gamma   90.00
#
_symmetry.space_group_name_H-M   'P 1'
#
loop_
_entity.id
_entity.type
_entity.pdbx_description
1 polymer ?
#
loop_
_entity_poly.entity_id
_entity_poly.type
_entity_poly.pdbx_seq_one_letter_code
_entity_poly.pdbx_strand_id
1 'polypeptide(L)'
;MILEEIETRAEAILKKAGVTSLPVPVEEIAEKYQIRISRAPHKDFSGMLIRKDGRALIGVNNSEAEVRQRFTIAHELGHFFLHPNQDAFVDYRDNKNGIMRTQREKQANMFAAALLMPRKLLSKDFKAIAKNGFSDDELHELARRYNVSEDAIRFRLINLNVLALS
;
A
#
# COMPACT_ATOMS: atom_id res chain seq x y z
N MET A 1 9.35 -8.61 12.28
CA MET A 1 8.08 -7.87 12.47
C MET A 1 6.94 -8.69 11.89
N ILE A 2 5.98 -9.02 12.71
CA ILE A 2 4.82 -9.82 12.33
C ILE A 2 3.70 -8.96 11.74
N LEU A 3 2.77 -9.60 11.04
CA LEU A 3 1.64 -8.92 10.38
C LEU A 3 0.85 -8.01 11.35
N GLU A 4 0.57 -8.47 12.56
CA GLU A 4 -0.21 -7.71 13.54
C GLU A 4 0.48 -6.41 13.98
N GLU A 5 1.80 -6.42 14.09
CA GLU A 5 2.56 -5.20 14.39
C GLU A 5 2.50 -4.21 13.23
N ILE A 6 2.55 -4.69 11.99
CA ILE A 6 2.45 -3.87 10.78
C ILE A 6 1.05 -3.25 10.69
N GLU A 7 0.01 -4.02 10.94
CA GLU A 7 -1.38 -3.53 11.00
C GLU A 7 -1.52 -2.40 12.03
N THR A 8 -1.01 -2.62 13.23
CA THR A 8 -1.08 -1.64 14.32
C THR A 8 -0.35 -0.34 13.95
N ARG A 9 0.82 -0.45 13.31
CA ARG A 9 1.57 0.74 12.85
C ARG A 9 0.83 1.50 11.77
N ALA A 10 0.25 0.81 10.79
CA ALA A 10 -0.54 1.45 9.74
C ALA A 10 -1.75 2.18 10.32
N GLU A 11 -2.49 1.54 11.21
CA GLU A 11 -3.63 2.16 11.92
C GLU A 11 -3.21 3.42 12.70
N ALA A 12 -2.08 3.38 13.40
CA ALA A 12 -1.56 4.52 14.16
C ALA A 12 -1.20 5.70 13.24
N ILE A 13 -0.62 5.42 12.07
CA ILE A 13 -0.28 6.45 11.09
C ILE A 13 -1.53 7.08 10.50
N LEU A 14 -2.53 6.30 10.12
CA LEU A 14 -3.82 6.79 9.64
C LEU A 14 -4.50 7.70 10.66
N LYS A 15 -4.52 7.28 11.92
CA LYS A 15 -5.10 8.06 13.03
C LYS A 15 -4.35 9.38 13.24
N LYS A 16 -3.03 9.32 13.30
CA LYS A 16 -2.18 10.51 13.48
C LYS A 16 -2.30 11.48 12.30
N ALA A 17 -2.46 10.96 11.09
CA ALA A 17 -2.67 11.77 9.90
C ALA A 17 -4.10 12.34 9.79
N GLY A 18 -5.01 11.91 10.65
CA GLY A 18 -6.41 12.38 10.64
C GLY A 18 -7.20 11.88 9.44
N VAL A 19 -6.89 10.69 8.94
CA VAL A 19 -7.60 10.10 7.80
C VAL A 19 -8.98 9.63 8.23
N THR A 20 -10.02 10.20 7.63
CA THR A 20 -11.43 9.93 7.96
C THR A 20 -12.26 9.51 6.74
N SER A 21 -11.69 9.54 5.55
CA SER A 21 -12.41 9.25 4.30
C SER A 21 -11.59 8.37 3.36
N LEU A 22 -12.29 7.75 2.41
CA LEU A 22 -11.71 6.94 1.34
C LEU A 22 -11.79 7.72 0.00
N PRO A 23 -10.88 7.45 -0.91
CA PRO A 23 -9.68 6.60 -0.76
C PRO A 23 -8.64 7.25 0.17
N VAL A 24 -7.82 6.44 0.82
CA VAL A 24 -6.78 6.93 1.73
C VAL A 24 -5.82 7.87 0.99
N PRO A 25 -5.61 9.12 1.46
CA PRO A 25 -4.81 10.12 0.77
C PRO A 25 -3.32 9.94 1.04
N VAL A 26 -2.68 9.04 0.30
CA VAL A 26 -1.27 8.65 0.54
C VAL A 26 -0.29 9.80 0.35
N GLU A 27 -0.57 10.70 -0.60
CA GLU A 27 0.26 11.90 -0.83
C GLU A 27 0.21 12.86 0.36
N GLU A 28 -0.97 13.10 0.91
CA GLU A 28 -1.14 13.95 2.10
C GLU A 28 -0.48 13.35 3.33
N ILE A 29 -0.51 12.01 3.46
CA ILE A 29 0.22 11.32 4.52
C ILE A 29 1.73 11.57 4.38
N ALA A 30 2.28 11.38 3.17
CA ALA A 30 3.69 11.65 2.92
C ALA A 30 4.07 13.10 3.26
N GLU A 31 3.25 14.06 2.86
CA GLU A 31 3.46 15.48 3.14
C GLU A 31 3.51 15.77 4.64
N LYS A 32 2.61 15.19 5.44
CA LYS A 32 2.59 15.34 6.90
C LYS A 32 3.87 14.85 7.58
N TYR A 33 4.55 13.89 6.96
CA TYR A 33 5.83 13.39 7.44
C TYR A 33 7.04 14.03 6.73
N GLN A 34 6.80 15.13 6.00
CA GLN A 34 7.83 15.88 5.27
C GLN A 34 8.56 15.05 4.23
N ILE A 35 7.86 14.08 3.64
CA ILE A 35 8.37 13.24 2.57
C ILE A 35 7.93 13.85 1.24
N ARG A 36 8.90 14.22 0.41
CA ARG A 36 8.64 14.75 -0.92
C ARG A 36 8.32 13.63 -1.90
N ILE A 37 7.31 13.82 -2.75
CA ILE A 37 7.00 12.90 -3.85
C ILE A 37 7.39 13.54 -5.17
N SER A 38 8.14 12.80 -5.98
CA SER A 38 8.53 13.19 -7.34
C SER A 38 8.03 12.13 -8.33
N ARG A 39 7.41 12.57 -9.41
CA ARG A 39 6.87 11.71 -10.46
C ARG A 39 7.62 11.92 -11.77
N ALA A 40 8.01 10.82 -12.40
CA ALA A 40 8.62 10.82 -13.72
C ALA A 40 8.41 9.47 -14.40
N PRO A 41 8.38 9.40 -15.73
CA PRO A 41 8.32 8.12 -16.42
C PRO A 41 9.63 7.36 -16.24
N HIS A 42 9.53 6.04 -16.07
CA HIS A 42 10.69 5.17 -15.96
C HIS A 42 10.43 3.79 -16.58
N LYS A 43 11.48 3.14 -17.10
CA LYS A 43 11.36 1.83 -17.74
C LYS A 43 11.51 0.66 -16.77
N ASP A 44 12.37 0.80 -15.76
CA ASP A 44 12.88 -0.34 -15.00
C ASP A 44 12.33 -0.43 -13.58
N PHE A 45 11.83 0.65 -13.01
CA PHE A 45 11.29 0.63 -11.65
C PHE A 45 9.92 1.32 -11.53
N SER A 46 9.15 0.89 -10.52
CA SER A 46 7.87 1.48 -10.14
C SER A 46 8.05 2.64 -9.18
N GLY A 47 8.99 2.54 -8.26
CA GLY A 47 9.29 3.59 -7.29
C GLY A 47 10.60 3.41 -6.56
N MET A 48 10.93 4.40 -5.75
CA MET A 48 12.12 4.41 -4.91
C MET A 48 11.89 5.28 -3.68
N LEU A 49 12.62 4.96 -2.61
CA LEU A 49 12.75 5.81 -1.42
C LEU A 49 14.21 6.16 -1.25
N ILE A 50 14.50 7.44 -1.06
CA ILE A 50 15.86 7.93 -0.75
C ILE A 50 15.79 8.81 0.49
N ARG A 51 16.70 8.56 1.45
CA ARG A 51 16.95 9.40 2.61
C ARG A 51 18.32 10.03 2.49
N LYS A 52 18.39 11.32 2.73
CA LYS A 52 19.66 12.04 2.76
C LYS A 52 19.52 13.30 3.61
N ASP A 53 20.47 13.52 4.52
CA ASP A 53 20.56 14.73 5.35
C ASP A 53 19.25 15.06 6.08
N GLY A 54 18.61 14.04 6.68
CA GLY A 54 17.35 14.18 7.42
C GLY A 54 16.12 14.43 6.54
N ARG A 55 16.26 14.35 5.21
CA ARG A 55 15.18 14.50 4.24
C ARG A 55 14.84 13.17 3.59
N ALA A 56 13.60 13.01 3.15
CA ALA A 56 13.17 11.83 2.41
C ALA A 56 12.45 12.21 1.12
N LEU A 57 12.71 11.41 0.08
CA LEU A 57 12.10 11.55 -1.23
C LEU A 57 11.55 10.20 -1.67
N ILE A 58 10.29 10.18 -2.13
CA ILE A 58 9.70 9.04 -2.84
C ILE A 58 9.63 9.39 -4.32
N GLY A 59 10.29 8.60 -5.16
CA GLY A 59 10.15 8.66 -6.62
C GLY A 59 9.09 7.68 -7.07
N VAL A 60 8.24 8.09 -8.00
CA VAL A 60 7.13 7.28 -8.52
C VAL A 60 7.14 7.29 -10.04
N ASN A 61 7.04 6.10 -10.64
CA ASN A 61 6.89 5.95 -12.09
C ASN A 61 5.47 6.33 -12.51
N ASN A 62 5.31 7.50 -13.10
CA ASN A 62 4.01 8.01 -13.54
C ASN A 62 3.54 7.46 -14.91
N SER A 63 4.30 6.58 -15.54
CA SER A 63 3.84 5.82 -16.71
C SER A 63 2.95 4.63 -16.34
N GLU A 64 2.90 4.27 -15.05
CA GLU A 64 2.03 3.21 -14.55
C GLU A 64 0.63 3.74 -14.20
N ALA A 65 -0.36 2.84 -14.13
CA ALA A 65 -1.73 3.20 -13.76
C ALA A 65 -1.79 3.86 -12.37
N GLU A 66 -2.79 4.71 -12.16
CA GLU A 66 -2.96 5.44 -10.89
C GLU A 66 -2.98 4.52 -9.67
N VAL A 67 -3.73 3.42 -9.72
CA VAL A 67 -3.80 2.45 -8.62
C VAL A 67 -2.41 1.87 -8.30
N ARG A 68 -1.58 1.64 -9.31
CA ARG A 68 -0.20 1.17 -9.11
C ARG A 68 0.67 2.26 -8.49
N GLN A 69 0.55 3.50 -8.94
CA GLN A 69 1.28 4.63 -8.36
C GLN A 69 0.94 4.81 -6.87
N ARG A 70 -0.33 4.73 -6.52
CA ARG A 70 -0.79 4.81 -5.12
C ARG A 70 -0.22 3.69 -4.28
N PHE A 71 -0.24 2.45 -4.78
CA PHE A 71 0.35 1.31 -4.08
C PHE A 71 1.87 1.49 -3.90
N THR A 72 2.55 2.00 -4.92
CA THR A 72 3.99 2.31 -4.86
C THR A 72 4.29 3.33 -3.76
N ILE A 73 3.54 4.43 -3.67
CA ILE A 73 3.72 5.43 -2.60
C ILE A 73 3.54 4.77 -1.22
N ALA A 74 2.47 4.00 -1.05
CA ALA A 74 2.21 3.30 0.21
C ALA A 74 3.30 2.26 0.55
N HIS A 75 3.83 1.57 -0.45
CA HIS A 75 4.96 0.64 -0.30
C HIS A 75 6.23 1.35 0.18
N GLU A 76 6.57 2.48 -0.45
CA GLU A 76 7.75 3.27 -0.04
C GLU A 76 7.56 3.92 1.34
N LEU A 77 6.33 4.29 1.70
CA LEU A 77 6.00 4.69 3.07
C LEU A 77 6.23 3.52 4.04
N GLY A 78 5.93 2.29 3.63
CA GLY A 78 6.25 1.08 4.39
C GLY A 78 7.75 0.98 4.69
N HIS A 79 8.59 1.15 3.69
CA HIS A 79 10.04 1.21 3.91
C HIS A 79 10.45 2.35 4.82
N PHE A 80 9.85 3.52 4.65
CA PHE A 80 10.13 4.68 5.48
C PHE A 80 9.87 4.41 6.97
N PHE A 81 8.72 3.84 7.29
CA PHE A 81 8.31 3.62 8.68
C PHE A 81 8.90 2.36 9.32
N LEU A 82 9.07 1.29 8.53
CA LEU A 82 9.48 -0.02 9.05
C LEU A 82 11.00 -0.25 8.99
N HIS A 83 11.70 0.43 8.10
CA HIS A 83 13.12 0.18 7.82
C HIS A 83 13.94 1.47 7.92
N PRO A 84 14.01 2.10 9.12
CA PRO A 84 14.62 3.42 9.28
C PRO A 84 16.14 3.44 9.08
N ASN A 85 16.81 2.29 9.13
CA ASN A 85 18.27 2.19 9.07
C ASN A 85 18.82 1.98 7.66
N GLN A 86 17.97 2.06 6.64
CA GLN A 86 18.40 1.95 5.25
C GLN A 86 18.05 3.23 4.48
N ASP A 87 19.04 3.79 3.78
CA ASP A 87 18.91 5.09 3.15
C ASP A 87 18.30 5.06 1.75
N ALA A 88 18.29 3.88 1.09
CA ALA A 88 17.74 3.77 -0.24
C ALA A 88 17.05 2.42 -0.46
N PHE A 89 15.89 2.47 -1.13
CA PHE A 89 15.14 1.32 -1.63
C PHE A 89 14.74 1.60 -3.07
N VAL A 90 14.79 0.57 -3.92
CA VAL A 90 14.30 0.65 -5.31
C VAL A 90 13.35 -0.51 -5.56
N ASP A 91 12.12 -0.19 -6.00
CA ASP A 91 11.10 -1.16 -6.39
C ASP A 91 11.15 -1.38 -7.90
N TYR A 92 11.82 -2.44 -8.32
CA TYR A 92 11.98 -2.80 -9.74
C TYR A 92 10.68 -3.35 -10.31
N ARG A 93 10.33 -2.89 -11.52
CA ARG A 93 9.07 -3.22 -12.22
C ARG A 93 8.93 -4.72 -12.53
N ASP A 94 10.02 -5.37 -12.92
CA ASP A 94 10.07 -6.80 -13.30
C ASP A 94 10.77 -7.64 -12.24
N ASN A 95 10.05 -7.97 -11.19
CA ASN A 95 10.51 -8.99 -10.25
C ASN A 95 10.13 -10.41 -10.72
N LYS A 96 10.17 -10.64 -12.05
CA LYS A 96 9.73 -11.90 -12.67
C LYS A 96 10.70 -13.07 -12.45
N ASN A 97 11.93 -12.81 -12.03
CA ASN A 97 12.98 -13.81 -11.95
C ASN A 97 13.13 -14.49 -10.59
N GLY A 98 12.05 -14.63 -9.81
CA GLY A 98 12.10 -15.52 -8.64
C GLY A 98 13.15 -15.15 -7.59
N ILE A 99 13.74 -13.97 -7.65
CA ILE A 99 14.53 -13.44 -6.55
C ILE A 99 13.58 -13.34 -5.38
N MET A 100 13.81 -14.15 -4.38
CA MET A 100 13.02 -14.15 -3.15
C MET A 100 12.86 -12.70 -2.70
N ARG A 101 11.63 -12.21 -2.72
CA ARG A 101 11.32 -10.91 -2.14
C ARG A 101 11.88 -10.93 -0.73
N THR A 102 12.78 -10.00 -0.46
CA THR A 102 13.38 -9.92 0.87
C THR A 102 12.27 -9.78 1.91
N GLN A 103 12.55 -10.12 3.15
CA GLN A 103 11.61 -9.94 4.25
C GLN A 103 11.13 -8.47 4.34
N ARG A 104 12.02 -7.52 4.05
CA ARG A 104 11.70 -6.08 4.02
C ARG A 104 10.69 -5.73 2.94
N GLU A 105 10.83 -6.31 1.74
CA GLU A 105 9.87 -6.11 0.65
C GLU A 105 8.48 -6.65 1.01
N LYS A 106 8.42 -7.83 1.61
CA LYS A 106 7.16 -8.41 2.10
C LYS A 106 6.51 -7.53 3.15
N GLN A 107 7.28 -7.02 4.10
CA GLN A 107 6.79 -6.12 5.15
C GLN A 107 6.27 -4.79 4.56
N ALA A 108 6.98 -4.21 3.59
CA ALA A 108 6.54 -2.99 2.91
C ALA A 108 5.23 -3.22 2.14
N ASN A 109 5.07 -4.37 1.47
CA ASN A 109 3.83 -4.74 0.80
C ASN A 109 2.67 -4.93 1.80
N MET A 110 2.90 -5.59 2.93
CA MET A 110 1.90 -5.75 4.00
C MET A 110 1.48 -4.40 4.56
N PHE A 111 2.44 -3.51 4.78
CA PHE A 111 2.17 -2.15 5.24
C PHE A 111 1.32 -1.37 4.22
N ALA A 112 1.69 -1.42 2.94
CA ALA A 112 0.94 -0.74 1.88
C ALA A 112 -0.52 -1.22 1.83
N ALA A 113 -0.74 -2.53 1.92
CA ALA A 113 -2.08 -3.11 1.95
C ALA A 113 -2.87 -2.65 3.20
N ALA A 114 -2.24 -2.65 4.37
CA ALA A 114 -2.87 -2.22 5.62
C ALA A 114 -3.20 -0.72 5.61
N LEU A 115 -2.33 0.11 5.02
CA LEU A 115 -2.54 1.55 4.92
C LEU A 115 -3.67 1.91 3.96
N LEU A 116 -3.66 1.33 2.75
CA LEU A 116 -4.65 1.62 1.70
C LEU A 116 -6.01 0.97 1.97
N MET A 117 -6.02 -0.17 2.66
CA MET A 117 -7.22 -0.96 2.94
C MET A 117 -7.31 -1.29 4.43
N PRO A 118 -7.62 -0.27 5.29
CA PRO A 118 -7.68 -0.45 6.75
C PRO A 118 -8.60 -1.59 7.13
N ARG A 119 -8.11 -2.51 7.96
CA ARG A 119 -8.76 -3.78 8.30
C ARG A 119 -10.21 -3.64 8.75
N LYS A 120 -10.46 -2.76 9.72
CA LYS A 120 -11.80 -2.56 10.30
C LYS A 120 -12.78 -2.01 9.26
N LEU A 121 -12.33 -1.05 8.47
CA LEU A 121 -13.14 -0.40 7.46
C LEU A 121 -13.47 -1.37 6.31
N LEU A 122 -12.46 -2.07 5.79
CA LEU A 122 -12.65 -3.04 4.72
C LEU A 122 -13.55 -4.20 5.15
N SER A 123 -13.39 -4.72 6.37
CA SER A 123 -14.24 -5.79 6.90
C SER A 123 -15.70 -5.35 7.01
N LYS A 124 -15.94 -4.12 7.45
CA LYS A 124 -17.28 -3.53 7.51
C LYS A 124 -17.89 -3.37 6.12
N ASP A 125 -17.13 -2.81 5.18
CA ASP A 125 -17.58 -2.59 3.81
C ASP A 125 -17.84 -3.91 3.08
N PHE A 126 -16.97 -4.90 3.28
CA PHE A 126 -17.17 -6.23 2.73
C PHE A 126 -18.47 -6.87 3.22
N LYS A 127 -18.73 -6.84 4.52
CA LYS A 127 -19.99 -7.38 5.09
C LYS A 127 -21.22 -6.70 4.52
N ALA A 128 -21.14 -5.39 4.30
CA ALA A 128 -22.26 -4.60 3.75
C ALA A 128 -22.51 -4.95 2.28
N ILE A 129 -21.46 -5.08 1.47
CA ILE A 129 -21.58 -5.30 0.03
C ILE A 129 -21.85 -6.77 -0.33
N ALA A 130 -21.36 -7.71 0.47
CA ALA A 130 -21.40 -9.14 0.21
C ALA A 130 -22.65 -9.83 0.81
N LYS A 131 -23.67 -9.10 1.22
CA LYS A 131 -24.90 -9.67 1.83
C LYS A 131 -25.56 -10.76 0.99
N ASN A 132 -25.53 -10.61 -0.33
CA ASN A 132 -26.15 -11.53 -1.29
C ASN A 132 -25.12 -12.31 -2.12
N GLY A 133 -23.87 -12.36 -1.65
CA GLY A 133 -22.75 -13.00 -2.33
C GLY A 133 -21.65 -12.02 -2.68
N PHE A 134 -20.52 -12.58 -3.11
CA PHE A 134 -19.35 -11.79 -3.50
C PHE A 134 -18.88 -12.25 -4.88
N SER A 135 -19.25 -11.48 -5.88
CA SER A 135 -18.89 -11.68 -7.29
C SER A 135 -17.91 -10.63 -7.76
N ASP A 136 -17.58 -10.65 -9.05
CA ASP A 136 -16.69 -9.65 -9.66
C ASP A 136 -17.25 -8.23 -9.57
N ASP A 137 -18.56 -8.04 -9.55
CA ASP A 137 -19.19 -6.73 -9.41
C ASP A 137 -18.90 -6.11 -8.04
N GLU A 138 -19.04 -6.88 -6.96
CA GLU A 138 -18.72 -6.42 -5.60
C GLU A 138 -17.24 -6.19 -5.41
N LEU A 139 -16.40 -7.05 -6.00
CA LEU A 139 -14.94 -6.88 -6.01
C LEU A 139 -14.55 -5.57 -6.71
N HIS A 140 -15.11 -5.32 -7.89
CA HIS A 140 -14.87 -4.10 -8.65
C HIS A 140 -15.31 -2.84 -7.87
N GLU A 141 -16.45 -2.88 -7.21
CA GLU A 141 -16.93 -1.75 -6.40
C GLU A 141 -16.00 -1.45 -5.23
N LEU A 142 -15.52 -2.47 -4.50
CA LEU A 142 -14.54 -2.28 -3.42
C LEU A 142 -13.24 -1.70 -3.96
N ALA A 143 -12.72 -2.25 -5.06
CA ALA A 143 -11.49 -1.75 -5.67
C ALA A 143 -11.59 -0.26 -6.04
N ARG A 144 -12.72 0.15 -6.60
CA ARG A 144 -13.00 1.55 -6.92
C ARG A 144 -13.08 2.44 -5.68
N ARG A 145 -13.76 1.97 -4.64
CA ARG A 145 -13.95 2.73 -3.38
C ARG A 145 -12.63 3.00 -2.68
N TYR A 146 -11.74 2.02 -2.66
CA TYR A 146 -10.41 2.14 -2.03
C TYR A 146 -9.34 2.68 -2.98
N ASN A 147 -9.66 2.82 -4.27
CA ASN A 147 -8.73 3.20 -5.34
C ASN A 147 -7.47 2.34 -5.35
N VAL A 148 -7.69 1.03 -5.40
CA VAL A 148 -6.68 -0.03 -5.50
C VAL A 148 -7.06 -1.00 -6.61
N SER A 149 -6.14 -1.90 -6.99
CA SER A 149 -6.46 -2.95 -7.95
C SER A 149 -7.40 -4.01 -7.35
N GLU A 150 -8.13 -4.70 -8.21
CA GLU A 150 -8.99 -5.82 -7.79
C GLU A 150 -8.17 -6.94 -7.14
N ASP A 151 -6.98 -7.21 -7.67
CA ASP A 151 -6.05 -8.17 -7.07
C ASP A 151 -5.63 -7.75 -5.66
N ALA A 152 -5.38 -6.48 -5.42
CA ALA A 152 -5.06 -5.96 -4.08
C ALA A 152 -6.19 -6.21 -3.08
N ILE A 153 -7.44 -5.94 -3.45
CA ILE A 153 -8.61 -6.24 -2.61
C ILE A 153 -8.71 -7.74 -2.35
N ARG A 154 -8.59 -8.57 -3.38
CA ARG A 154 -8.70 -10.03 -3.26
C ARG A 154 -7.66 -10.58 -2.29
N PHE A 155 -6.40 -10.24 -2.48
CA PHE A 155 -5.32 -10.66 -1.58
C PHE A 155 -5.51 -10.14 -0.16
N ARG A 156 -5.96 -8.89 -0.02
CA ARG A 156 -6.21 -8.30 1.30
C ARG A 156 -7.31 -9.06 2.07
N LEU A 157 -8.42 -9.36 1.41
CA LEU A 157 -9.53 -10.10 2.01
C LEU A 157 -9.12 -11.54 2.39
N ILE A 158 -8.28 -12.19 1.57
CA ILE A 158 -7.71 -13.51 1.90
C ILE A 158 -6.81 -13.40 3.12
N ASN A 159 -5.90 -12.44 3.16
CA ASN A 159 -4.96 -12.25 4.27
C ASN A 159 -5.66 -11.88 5.59
N LEU A 160 -6.83 -11.26 5.51
CA LEU A 160 -7.67 -10.96 6.68
C LEU A 160 -8.60 -12.12 7.08
N ASN A 161 -8.50 -13.27 6.40
CA ASN A 161 -9.38 -14.43 6.59
C ASN A 161 -10.88 -14.13 6.37
N VAL A 162 -11.18 -13.15 5.52
CA VAL A 162 -12.55 -12.79 5.15
C VAL A 162 -13.01 -13.60 3.94
N LEU A 163 -12.10 -13.87 2.99
CA LEU A 163 -12.29 -14.79 1.87
C LEU A 163 -11.41 -16.03 2.02
N ALA A 164 -11.94 -17.18 1.61
CA ALA A 164 -11.16 -18.39 1.49
C ALA A 164 -10.28 -18.37 0.23
N LEU A 165 -9.13 -19.07 0.29
CA LEU A 165 -8.35 -19.40 -0.89
C LEU A 165 -9.18 -20.40 -1.73
N SER A 166 -9.51 -20.03 -2.97
CA SER A 166 -10.14 -20.93 -3.93
C SER A 166 -9.11 -21.61 -4.79
#